data_259cb062a30c364e0683aee4c3cce233
#
_entry.id   259cb062a30c364e0683aee4c3cce233
#
_cell.length_a   1.000
_cell.length_b   1.000
_cell.length_c   1.000
_cell.angle_alpha   90.00
_cell.angle_beta   90.00
_cell.angle_gamma   90.00
#
_symmetry.space_group_name_H-M   'P 1'
#
loop_
_entity.id
_entity.type
_entity.pdbx_description
1 polymer ?
#
loop_
_entity_poly.entity_id
_entity_poly.type
_entity_poly.pdbx_seq_one_letter_code
_entity_poly.pdbx_strand_id
1 'polypeptide(L)'
;DISARDSLWIARYNEFAAKDIWKETIKPIVDKSLGGTLRLFVQKVYEGSYFTRNEETVLSISASMPNGTTLDQMNHLINRMEAYLSTYKEIRQFQTSIYNARQASINVYFTRENERSGFPYTLKSRVISKALELGGGSWGVWGLMDQGFSNDVRENAGSFRIEMYGYNYD
;
A
#
# COMPACT_ATOMS: atom_id res chain seq x y z
N ASP A 1 -34.01 25.40 9.47
CA ASP A 1 -33.95 25.61 8.00
C ASP A 1 -32.62 26.21 7.60
N ILE A 2 -31.59 25.40 7.65
CA ILE A 2 -30.20 25.77 7.28
C ILE A 2 -30.09 25.98 5.75
N SER A 3 -30.81 25.19 4.96
CA SER A 3 -30.75 25.22 3.50
C SER A 3 -31.33 26.52 2.87
N ALA A 4 -32.35 27.14 3.48
CA ALA A 4 -32.94 28.39 2.98
C ALA A 4 -32.03 29.61 3.21
N ARG A 5 -31.26 29.61 4.32
CA ARG A 5 -30.26 30.67 4.59
C ARG A 5 -29.08 30.60 3.65
N ASP A 6 -28.61 29.41 3.33
CA ASP A 6 -27.46 29.22 2.43
C ASP A 6 -27.81 29.62 0.99
N SER A 7 -29.03 29.37 0.53
CA SER A 7 -29.48 29.79 -0.79
C SER A 7 -29.60 31.31 -0.93
N LEU A 8 -30.00 32.01 0.12
CA LEU A 8 -30.07 33.49 0.15
C LEU A 8 -28.69 34.13 0.13
N TRP A 9 -27.71 33.56 0.81
CA TRP A 9 -26.32 34.07 0.79
C TRP A 9 -25.68 33.83 -0.57
N ILE A 10 -25.89 32.70 -1.18
CA ILE A 10 -25.38 32.36 -2.52
C ILE A 10 -25.98 33.31 -3.56
N ALA A 11 -27.32 33.59 -3.50
CA ALA A 11 -27.97 34.52 -4.40
C ALA A 11 -27.43 35.95 -4.26
N ARG A 12 -27.26 36.45 -3.01
CA ARG A 12 -26.67 37.75 -2.75
C ARG A 12 -25.21 37.85 -3.18
N TYR A 13 -24.43 36.79 -2.97
CA TYR A 13 -23.05 36.75 -3.42
C TYR A 13 -22.95 36.80 -4.94
N ASN A 14 -23.79 36.06 -5.64
CA ASN A 14 -23.82 36.07 -7.10
C ASN A 14 -24.27 37.42 -7.66
N GLU A 15 -25.25 38.08 -7.02
CA GLU A 15 -25.70 39.42 -7.37
C GLU A 15 -24.58 40.47 -7.16
N PHE A 16 -23.86 40.36 -6.05
CA PHE A 16 -22.70 41.26 -5.77
C PHE A 16 -21.54 41.00 -6.75
N ALA A 17 -21.23 39.73 -7.04
CA ALA A 17 -20.18 39.34 -7.96
C ALA A 17 -20.50 39.72 -9.43
N ALA A 18 -21.79 39.90 -9.76
CA ALA A 18 -22.25 40.33 -11.08
C ALA A 18 -22.13 41.84 -11.33
N LYS A 19 -21.96 42.68 -10.27
CA LYS A 19 -21.80 44.13 -10.40
C LYS A 19 -20.50 44.50 -11.09
N ASP A 20 -20.58 45.48 -12.00
CA ASP A 20 -19.42 45.93 -12.77
C ASP A 20 -18.28 46.47 -11.88
N ILE A 21 -18.65 47.09 -10.75
CA ILE A 21 -17.67 47.58 -9.72
C ILE A 21 -16.82 46.41 -9.16
N TRP A 22 -17.41 45.23 -8.99
CA TRP A 22 -16.68 44.03 -8.55
C TRP A 22 -15.70 43.58 -9.62
N LYS A 23 -16.14 43.52 -10.86
CA LYS A 23 -15.34 43.00 -11.98
C LYS A 23 -14.21 43.93 -12.38
N GLU A 24 -14.48 45.28 -12.37
CA GLU A 24 -13.53 46.26 -12.89
C GLU A 24 -12.56 46.79 -11.84
N THR A 25 -13.00 46.91 -10.59
CA THR A 25 -12.18 47.57 -9.56
C THR A 25 -11.71 46.61 -8.47
N ILE A 26 -12.61 45.82 -7.94
CA ILE A 26 -12.29 45.00 -6.76
C ILE A 26 -11.54 43.72 -7.17
N LYS A 27 -11.99 43.04 -8.21
CA LYS A 27 -11.37 41.81 -8.68
C LYS A 27 -9.89 41.96 -9.04
N PRO A 28 -9.45 42.96 -9.82
CA PRO A 28 -8.03 43.10 -10.14
C PRO A 28 -7.17 43.47 -8.92
N ILE A 29 -7.74 44.18 -7.92
CA ILE A 29 -7.03 44.50 -6.68
C ILE A 29 -6.89 43.23 -5.82
N VAL A 30 -7.93 42.43 -5.71
CA VAL A 30 -7.92 41.14 -5.00
C VAL A 30 -7.00 40.15 -5.71
N ASP A 31 -7.07 40.05 -7.05
CA ASP A 31 -6.19 39.21 -7.83
C ASP A 31 -4.72 39.66 -7.74
N LYS A 32 -4.46 40.96 -7.62
CA LYS A 32 -3.10 41.50 -7.48
C LYS A 32 -2.55 41.36 -6.07
N SER A 33 -3.39 41.48 -5.04
CA SER A 33 -2.98 41.42 -3.62
C SER A 33 -2.96 40.00 -3.06
N LEU A 34 -3.95 39.19 -3.43
CA LEU A 34 -4.10 37.78 -3.02
C LEU A 34 -3.67 36.82 -4.11
N GLY A 35 -3.64 37.28 -5.37
CA GLY A 35 -3.35 36.44 -6.53
C GLY A 35 -1.95 35.84 -6.53
N GLY A 36 -0.98 36.46 -5.90
CA GLY A 36 0.37 35.93 -5.74
C GLY A 36 0.38 34.69 -4.82
N THR A 37 -0.23 34.83 -3.66
CA THR A 37 -0.27 33.74 -2.65
C THR A 37 -1.36 32.73 -2.92
N LEU A 38 -2.56 33.19 -3.30
CA LEU A 38 -3.66 32.27 -3.62
C LEU A 38 -3.41 31.52 -4.93
N ARG A 39 -2.83 32.17 -5.93
CA ARG A 39 -2.44 31.53 -7.19
C ARG A 39 -1.33 30.50 -6.97
N LEU A 40 -0.33 30.80 -6.15
CA LEU A 40 0.70 29.83 -5.75
C LEU A 40 0.11 28.69 -4.93
N PHE A 41 -0.83 28.98 -4.04
CA PHE A 41 -1.52 27.96 -3.25
C PHE A 41 -2.40 27.07 -4.14
N VAL A 42 -3.25 27.67 -4.99
CA VAL A 42 -4.11 26.92 -5.92
C VAL A 42 -3.28 26.18 -6.96
N GLN A 43 -2.25 26.79 -7.53
CA GLN A 43 -1.39 26.14 -8.50
C GLN A 43 -0.64 24.95 -7.86
N LYS A 44 -0.12 25.12 -6.66
CA LYS A 44 0.56 24.02 -5.93
C LYS A 44 -0.40 22.97 -5.38
N VAL A 45 -1.61 23.33 -5.00
CA VAL A 45 -2.65 22.37 -4.57
C VAL A 45 -3.26 21.65 -5.76
N TYR A 46 -3.46 22.31 -6.92
CA TYR A 46 -3.95 21.66 -8.14
C TYR A 46 -2.90 20.84 -8.87
N GLU A 47 -1.62 21.21 -8.78
CA GLU A 47 -0.54 20.36 -9.31
C GLU A 47 -0.38 19.05 -8.54
N GLY A 48 -1.14 18.88 -7.46
CA GLY A 48 -1.27 17.56 -6.79
C GLY A 48 0.03 16.98 -6.25
N SER A 49 1.17 17.69 -6.40
CA SER A 49 2.48 17.18 -6.06
C SER A 49 2.73 17.04 -4.55
N TYR A 50 1.85 17.58 -3.71
CA TYR A 50 1.95 17.40 -2.25
C TYR A 50 1.03 16.30 -1.70
N PHE A 51 0.04 15.83 -2.48
CA PHE A 51 -0.91 14.80 -2.05
C PHE A 51 -0.94 13.56 -2.95
N THR A 52 -0.32 13.59 -4.12
CA THR A 52 0.09 12.34 -4.75
C THR A 52 1.31 11.85 -3.97
N ARG A 53 1.08 11.10 -2.89
CA ARG A 53 1.99 10.00 -2.63
C ARG A 53 2.11 9.30 -3.98
N ASN A 54 3.28 9.38 -4.60
CA ASN A 54 3.68 8.34 -5.51
C ASN A 54 3.72 7.10 -4.61
N GLU A 55 2.58 6.46 -4.43
CA GLU A 55 2.53 5.16 -3.79
C GLU A 55 3.26 4.25 -4.75
N GLU A 56 4.56 4.11 -4.48
CA GLU A 56 5.36 3.11 -5.18
C GLU A 56 4.65 1.78 -4.97
N THR A 57 4.44 1.07 -6.04
CA THR A 57 3.87 -0.27 -5.98
C THR A 57 4.85 -1.16 -5.25
N VAL A 58 4.47 -1.60 -4.05
CA VAL A 58 5.32 -2.45 -3.21
C VAL A 58 4.63 -3.79 -3.00
N LEU A 59 5.37 -4.87 -3.25
CA LEU A 59 4.97 -6.21 -2.88
C LEU A 59 5.64 -6.59 -1.56
N SER A 60 4.86 -6.78 -0.51
CA SER A 60 5.33 -7.13 0.82
C SER A 60 5.17 -8.63 1.05
N ILE A 61 6.25 -9.28 1.41
CA ILE A 61 6.31 -10.71 1.72
C ILE A 61 6.68 -10.82 3.20
N SER A 62 5.93 -11.55 3.98
CA SER A 62 6.31 -11.87 5.37
C SER A 62 6.54 -13.36 5.53
N ALA A 63 7.44 -13.69 6.42
CA ALA A 63 7.69 -15.05 6.87
C ALA A 63 7.53 -15.13 8.39
N SER A 64 6.85 -16.15 8.86
CA SER A 64 6.69 -16.46 10.28
C SER A 64 7.05 -17.91 10.53
N MET A 65 7.91 -18.15 11.52
CA MET A 65 8.35 -19.50 11.88
C MET A 65 7.82 -19.88 13.28
N PRO A 66 7.65 -21.19 13.55
CA PRO A 66 7.13 -21.68 14.82
C PRO A 66 8.07 -21.37 16.00
N ASN A 67 7.56 -21.56 17.21
CA ASN A 67 8.37 -21.44 18.42
C ASN A 67 9.51 -22.46 18.43
N GLY A 68 10.67 -22.02 18.95
CA GLY A 68 11.88 -22.86 19.01
C GLY A 68 12.79 -22.75 17.78
N THR A 69 12.41 -21.97 16.78
CA THR A 69 13.25 -21.70 15.62
C THR A 69 14.42 -20.78 16.00
N THR A 70 15.58 -21.01 15.38
CA THR A 70 16.77 -20.17 15.54
C THR A 70 16.81 -19.05 14.50
N LEU A 71 17.58 -17.99 14.79
CA LEU A 71 17.79 -16.89 13.85
C LEU A 71 18.45 -17.37 12.55
N ASP A 72 19.36 -18.35 12.64
CA ASP A 72 20.04 -18.93 11.48
C ASP A 72 19.05 -19.66 10.56
N GLN A 73 18.08 -20.37 11.12
CA GLN A 73 17.02 -21.02 10.34
C GLN A 73 16.15 -20.00 9.61
N MET A 74 15.77 -18.91 10.30
CA MET A 74 15.03 -17.81 9.66
C MET A 74 15.87 -17.19 8.53
N ASN A 75 17.15 -16.88 8.81
CA ASN A 75 18.04 -16.30 7.81
C ASN A 75 18.20 -17.23 6.59
N HIS A 76 18.37 -18.54 6.82
CA HIS A 76 18.46 -19.50 5.72
C HIS A 76 17.18 -19.56 4.88
N LEU A 77 16.00 -19.50 5.51
CA LEU A 77 14.73 -19.49 4.82
C LEU A 77 14.58 -18.23 3.96
N ILE A 78 14.92 -17.07 4.52
CA ILE A 78 14.85 -15.77 3.85
C ILE A 78 15.81 -15.71 2.67
N ASN A 79 17.07 -16.14 2.85
CA ASN A 79 18.07 -16.17 1.79
C ASN A 79 17.63 -16.98 0.56
N ARG A 80 16.86 -18.04 0.74
CA ARG A 80 16.28 -18.82 -0.37
C ARG A 80 15.24 -18.02 -1.15
N MET A 81 14.43 -17.22 -0.47
CA MET A 81 13.48 -16.32 -1.12
C MET A 81 14.20 -15.16 -1.83
N GLU A 82 15.22 -14.56 -1.20
CA GLU A 82 16.02 -13.51 -1.81
C GLU A 82 16.75 -13.99 -3.07
N ALA A 83 17.34 -15.19 -3.03
CA ALA A 83 17.95 -15.81 -4.19
C ALA A 83 16.95 -15.99 -5.35
N TYR A 84 15.72 -16.35 -5.04
CA TYR A 84 14.65 -16.43 -6.02
C TYR A 84 14.27 -15.04 -6.57
N LEU A 85 14.09 -14.05 -5.72
CA LEU A 85 13.74 -12.67 -6.13
C LEU A 85 14.85 -12.04 -6.98
N SER A 86 16.11 -12.33 -6.70
CA SER A 86 17.26 -11.78 -7.43
C SER A 86 17.35 -12.27 -8.89
N THR A 87 16.59 -13.29 -9.27
CA THR A 87 16.53 -13.76 -10.67
C THR A 87 15.74 -12.83 -11.59
N TYR A 88 14.94 -11.91 -11.03
CA TYR A 88 14.07 -11.02 -11.78
C TYR A 88 14.70 -9.65 -12.00
N LYS A 89 14.93 -9.28 -13.25
CA LYS A 89 15.51 -7.98 -13.64
C LYS A 89 14.54 -6.81 -13.50
N GLU A 90 13.25 -7.11 -13.45
CA GLU A 90 12.13 -6.16 -13.29
C GLU A 90 12.01 -5.62 -11.86
N ILE A 91 12.69 -6.27 -10.92
CA ILE A 91 12.83 -5.80 -9.54
C ILE A 91 13.97 -4.77 -9.52
N ARG A 92 13.64 -3.55 -9.05
CA ARG A 92 14.65 -2.50 -8.84
C ARG A 92 15.51 -2.81 -7.62
N GLN A 93 14.86 -3.15 -6.54
CA GLN A 93 15.48 -3.52 -5.27
C GLN A 93 14.47 -4.27 -4.39
N PHE A 94 14.97 -5.00 -3.43
CA PHE A 94 14.18 -5.49 -2.30
C PHE A 94 14.89 -5.15 -1.00
N GLN A 95 14.10 -4.95 0.04
CA GLN A 95 14.57 -4.66 1.39
C GLN A 95 14.10 -5.74 2.33
N THR A 96 15.03 -6.44 2.93
CA THR A 96 14.75 -7.49 3.91
C THR A 96 14.95 -6.97 5.33
N SER A 97 14.03 -7.33 6.21
CA SER A 97 14.09 -7.05 7.63
C SER A 97 13.80 -8.32 8.43
N ILE A 98 14.79 -8.82 9.14
CA ILE A 98 14.62 -9.94 10.05
C ILE A 98 14.48 -9.36 11.47
N TYR A 99 13.26 -9.39 12.00
CA TYR A 99 12.95 -8.80 13.30
C TYR A 99 13.44 -9.69 14.46
N ASN A 100 13.29 -10.98 14.29
CA ASN A 100 13.69 -12.01 15.26
C ASN A 100 13.70 -13.40 14.60
N ALA A 101 13.97 -14.44 15.39
CA ALA A 101 13.99 -15.83 14.90
C ALA A 101 12.63 -16.32 14.30
N ARG A 102 11.53 -15.61 14.57
CA ARG A 102 10.20 -16.03 14.16
C ARG A 102 9.54 -15.13 13.12
N GLN A 103 10.06 -13.93 12.90
CA GLN A 103 9.42 -12.95 12.02
C GLN A 103 10.43 -12.24 11.15
N ALA A 104 10.15 -12.22 9.86
CA ALA A 104 10.88 -11.47 8.86
C ALA A 104 9.95 -10.90 7.82
N SER A 105 10.38 -9.87 7.12
CA SER A 105 9.67 -9.30 5.98
C SER A 105 10.62 -8.93 4.85
N ILE A 106 10.12 -9.00 3.62
CA ILE A 106 10.82 -8.55 2.42
C ILE A 106 9.87 -7.61 1.68
N ASN A 107 10.29 -6.38 1.44
CA ASN A 107 9.57 -5.42 0.62
C ASN A 107 10.25 -5.33 -0.75
N VAL A 108 9.51 -5.62 -1.80
CA VAL A 108 9.99 -5.65 -3.18
C VAL A 108 9.51 -4.41 -3.91
N TYR A 109 10.45 -3.67 -4.50
CA TYR A 109 10.22 -2.45 -5.27
C TYR A 109 10.52 -2.72 -6.75
N PHE A 110 9.63 -2.27 -7.61
CA PHE A 110 9.71 -2.50 -9.04
C PHE A 110 10.44 -1.36 -9.77
N THR A 111 10.92 -1.63 -10.97
CA THR A 111 11.39 -0.58 -11.87
C THR A 111 10.21 0.24 -12.36
N ARG A 112 10.42 1.54 -12.64
CA ARG A 112 9.33 2.46 -13.07
C ARG A 112 8.55 1.96 -14.28
N GLU A 113 9.20 1.24 -15.17
CA GLU A 113 8.60 0.67 -16.38
C GLU A 113 7.65 -0.48 -16.03
N ASN A 114 8.01 -1.28 -15.03
CA ASN A 114 7.27 -2.48 -14.64
C ASN A 114 6.29 -2.26 -13.49
N GLU A 115 6.41 -1.16 -12.76
CA GLU A 115 5.54 -0.83 -11.61
C GLU A 115 4.05 -0.77 -11.98
N ARG A 116 3.74 -0.25 -13.17
CA ARG A 116 2.37 -0.12 -13.70
C ARG A 116 2.00 -1.18 -14.71
N SER A 117 2.88 -2.15 -14.94
CA SER A 117 2.62 -3.30 -15.82
C SER A 117 1.86 -4.40 -15.09
N GLY A 118 1.51 -5.47 -15.78
CA GLY A 118 0.97 -6.69 -15.16
C GLY A 118 2.02 -7.52 -14.39
N PHE A 119 3.31 -7.14 -14.47
CA PHE A 119 4.40 -7.90 -13.86
C PHE A 119 4.28 -8.03 -12.34
N PRO A 120 3.94 -6.97 -11.54
CA PRO A 120 3.80 -7.10 -10.10
C PRO A 120 2.80 -8.19 -9.70
N TYR A 121 1.66 -8.31 -10.40
CA TYR A 121 0.66 -9.34 -10.15
C TYR A 121 1.15 -10.75 -10.52
N THR A 122 1.87 -10.83 -11.64
CA THR A 122 2.52 -12.09 -12.06
C THR A 122 3.57 -12.52 -11.05
N LEU A 123 4.41 -11.60 -10.58
CA LEU A 123 5.41 -11.88 -9.55
C LEU A 123 4.76 -12.30 -8.24
N LYS A 124 3.67 -11.64 -7.81
CA LYS A 124 2.91 -12.04 -6.62
C LYS A 124 2.50 -13.50 -6.69
N SER A 125 1.88 -13.94 -7.79
CA SER A 125 1.47 -15.33 -7.99
C SER A 125 2.65 -16.30 -7.94
N ARG A 126 3.77 -15.94 -8.56
CA ARG A 126 5.00 -16.74 -8.54
C ARG A 126 5.63 -16.83 -7.16
N VAL A 127 5.64 -15.72 -6.41
CA VAL A 127 6.12 -15.68 -5.02
C VAL A 127 5.26 -16.54 -4.10
N ILE A 128 3.93 -16.52 -4.29
CA ILE A 128 3.01 -17.41 -3.54
C ILE A 128 3.36 -18.86 -3.82
N SER A 129 3.52 -19.25 -5.08
CA SER A 129 3.90 -20.62 -5.44
C SER A 129 5.24 -21.01 -4.85
N LYS A 130 6.23 -20.09 -4.89
CA LYS A 130 7.55 -20.31 -4.30
C LYS A 130 7.52 -20.42 -2.79
N ALA A 131 6.72 -19.60 -2.12
CA ALA A 131 6.53 -19.63 -0.68
C ALA A 131 5.94 -20.99 -0.22
N LEU A 132 4.97 -21.53 -0.97
CA LEU A 132 4.41 -22.85 -0.71
C LEU A 132 5.44 -23.98 -0.94
N GLU A 133 6.28 -23.87 -1.98
CA GLU A 133 7.37 -24.81 -2.25
C GLU A 133 8.46 -24.78 -1.15
N LEU A 134 8.83 -23.58 -0.68
CA LEU A 134 9.85 -23.44 0.34
C LEU A 134 9.43 -24.06 1.66
N GLY A 135 8.16 -23.96 2.02
CA GLY A 135 7.65 -24.44 3.31
C GLY A 135 8.39 -23.83 4.49
N GLY A 136 8.55 -24.57 5.56
CA GLY A 136 9.37 -24.23 6.74
C GLY A 136 8.76 -23.18 7.68
N GLY A 137 7.68 -22.51 7.27
CA GLY A 137 6.98 -21.50 8.05
C GLY A 137 5.71 -21.03 7.35
N SER A 138 5.02 -20.10 7.99
CA SER A 138 3.87 -19.42 7.42
C SER A 138 4.33 -18.23 6.60
N TRP A 139 3.81 -18.09 5.39
CA TRP A 139 4.11 -17.01 4.48
C TRP A 139 2.88 -16.15 4.26
N GLY A 140 3.09 -14.84 4.15
CA GLY A 140 2.08 -13.90 3.76
C GLY A 140 2.59 -13.00 2.63
N VAL A 141 1.74 -12.70 1.65
CA VAL A 141 2.07 -11.86 0.51
C VAL A 141 0.97 -10.81 0.34
N TRP A 142 1.32 -9.52 0.46
CA TRP A 142 0.40 -8.39 0.40
C TRP A 142 0.89 -7.31 -0.54
N GLY A 143 0.05 -6.32 -0.75
CA GLY A 143 0.30 -5.18 -1.63
C GLY A 143 -0.44 -5.31 -2.95
N LEU A 144 -0.19 -4.38 -3.87
CA LEU A 144 -0.79 -4.33 -5.21
C LEU A 144 -2.29 -4.07 -5.21
N MET A 145 -2.85 -3.42 -4.19
CA MET A 145 -4.27 -3.01 -4.09
C MET A 145 -5.30 -4.15 -4.25
N ASP A 146 -4.88 -5.40 -4.11
CA ASP A 146 -5.75 -6.57 -4.13
C ASP A 146 -5.71 -7.35 -2.79
N GLN A 147 -6.47 -8.43 -2.70
CA GLN A 147 -6.48 -9.26 -1.50
C GLN A 147 -5.10 -9.85 -1.23
N GLY A 148 -4.65 -9.73 0.03
CA GLY A 148 -3.44 -10.39 0.50
C GLY A 148 -3.58 -11.92 0.48
N PHE A 149 -2.47 -12.60 0.40
CA PHE A 149 -2.36 -14.05 0.59
C PHE A 149 -1.67 -14.34 1.93
N SER A 150 -2.19 -15.30 2.68
CA SER A 150 -1.52 -15.88 3.85
C SER A 150 -1.84 -17.38 3.93
N ASN A 151 -0.82 -18.18 4.13
CA ASN A 151 -0.97 -19.58 4.46
C ASN A 151 -0.88 -19.85 5.97
N ASP A 152 -0.98 -18.79 6.78
CA ASP A 152 -1.04 -18.92 8.22
C ASP A 152 -2.39 -19.51 8.62
N VAL A 153 -2.38 -20.75 9.07
CA VAL A 153 -3.55 -21.44 9.61
C VAL A 153 -3.72 -20.98 11.05
N ARG A 154 -4.41 -19.86 11.23
CA ARG A 154 -4.84 -19.44 12.57
C ARG A 154 -5.88 -20.40 13.08
N GLU A 155 -5.71 -20.91 14.29
CA GLU A 155 -6.65 -21.84 14.98
C GLU A 155 -8.10 -21.33 15.03
N ASN A 156 -8.34 -20.04 14.75
CA ASN A 156 -9.65 -19.38 14.83
C ASN A 156 -10.34 -19.12 13.49
N ALA A 157 -9.78 -19.51 12.38
CA ALA A 157 -10.42 -19.33 11.07
C ALA A 157 -11.16 -20.60 10.67
N GLY A 158 -12.27 -20.93 11.33
CA GLY A 158 -13.35 -21.82 10.87
C GLY A 158 -13.02 -23.03 9.99
N SER A 159 -11.80 -23.49 9.98
CA SER A 159 -11.32 -24.59 9.19
C SER A 159 -11.41 -25.88 10.01
N PHE A 160 -11.82 -26.93 9.36
CA PHE A 160 -12.01 -28.26 9.91
C PHE A 160 -10.83 -28.69 10.79
N ARG A 161 -11.06 -28.90 12.07
CA ARG A 161 -10.11 -29.51 12.97
C ARG A 161 -10.40 -31.02 13.00
N ILE A 162 -9.47 -31.81 12.50
CA ILE A 162 -9.52 -33.27 12.64
C ILE A 162 -8.73 -33.62 13.90
N GLU A 163 -9.41 -33.98 14.98
CA GLU A 163 -8.78 -34.54 16.16
C GLU A 163 -8.79 -36.06 16.04
N MET A 164 -7.63 -36.69 15.93
CA MET A 164 -7.48 -38.13 15.98
C MET A 164 -7.16 -38.56 17.41
N TYR A 165 -8.08 -39.31 18.01
CA TYR A 165 -7.84 -39.97 19.28
C TYR A 165 -7.45 -41.43 18.98
N GLY A 166 -6.19 -41.77 19.31
CA GLY A 166 -5.73 -43.13 19.30
C GLY A 166 -5.96 -43.75 20.69
N TYR A 167 -6.69 -44.87 20.74
CA TYR A 167 -6.69 -45.74 21.92
C TYR A 167 -5.47 -46.66 21.81
N ASN A 168 -4.55 -46.57 22.80
CA ASN A 168 -3.55 -47.62 22.97
C ASN A 168 -4.26 -48.82 23.64
N TYR A 169 -4.34 -49.92 22.91
CA TYR A 169 -4.69 -51.21 23.50
C TYR A 169 -3.36 -51.87 23.87
N ASP A 170 -3.07 -51.94 25.16
CA ASP A 170 -2.06 -52.86 25.71
C ASP A 170 -2.64 -54.29 25.80
#